data_a02cc4c8270ecb8fdc0af10496c7b805
#
_entry.id   a02cc4c8270ecb8fdc0af10496c7b805
#
_cell.length_a   1.000
_cell.length_b   1.000
_cell.length_c   1.000
_cell.angle_alpha   90.00
_cell.angle_beta   90.00
_cell.angle_gamma   90.00
#
_symmetry.space_group_name_H-M   'P 1'
#
loop_
_entity.id
_entity.type
_entity.pdbx_description
1 polymer ?
#
loop_
_entity_poly.entity_id
_entity_poly.type
_entity_poly.pdbx_seq_one_letter_code
_entity_poly.pdbx_strand_id
1 'polypeptide(L)'
;MFFYDNVNKLGVKKLHIEPTNRCNSRRPYCPRTNSVSIKNSGIKELTLDLIKKINISRLTHVFMCGNYGDPMLCDEIYDICDYFKGYDLNIDTNGSIRSSDWWGKLGKLFANTNSRVTFALDGLKDTNSIYRIGTDWDKIMDNVKSYIAAGGNAGWQFLIFEHNKNQVEEARELSKSLGFKTFKLKRAIQRTNDTSIKFVNYGWASPENANKKKKEVTCRASKNNVVYKFYIACDGDVLPCCHWGGAYFPYKYKEIEHCDFAKVVSDMDISLHSNSWDNIVSAYQTKSKIMKEGWSNNDFPTCVRHCGTTKRDNNIVWL
;
A
#
# COMPACT_ATOMS: atom_id res chain seq x y z
N MET A 1 30.16 2.98 -0.29
CA MET A 1 29.50 2.03 -1.21
C MET A 1 28.09 2.49 -1.38
N PHE A 2 27.65 2.75 -2.61
CA PHE A 2 26.50 3.57 -2.92
C PHE A 2 25.18 2.84 -2.79
N PHE A 3 24.13 3.56 -2.41
CA PHE A 3 22.81 3.08 -2.01
C PHE A 3 22.07 2.31 -3.12
N TYR A 4 22.37 2.62 -4.39
CA TYR A 4 21.82 1.98 -5.58
C TYR A 4 22.86 1.18 -6.39
N ASP A 5 24.15 1.26 -6.05
CA ASP A 5 25.27 0.71 -6.87
C ASP A 5 25.17 -0.81 -7.15
N ASN A 6 24.36 -1.52 -6.36
CA ASN A 6 24.22 -2.97 -6.50
C ASN A 6 22.83 -3.43 -6.97
N VAL A 7 21.90 -2.52 -7.29
CA VAL A 7 20.52 -2.94 -7.66
C VAL A 7 20.55 -3.69 -9.00
N ASN A 8 21.34 -3.24 -9.97
CA ASN A 8 21.49 -3.93 -11.27
C ASN A 8 22.17 -5.30 -11.12
N LYS A 9 23.10 -5.45 -10.17
CA LYS A 9 23.76 -6.75 -9.88
C LYS A 9 22.92 -7.62 -8.94
N LEU A 10 22.08 -7.01 -8.08
CA LEU A 10 21.36 -7.71 -7.02
C LEU A 10 19.88 -7.94 -7.33
N GLY A 11 19.32 -7.25 -8.33
CA GLY A 11 17.89 -7.29 -8.68
C GLY A 11 16.97 -6.78 -7.54
N VAL A 12 15.72 -6.49 -7.87
CA VAL A 12 14.71 -6.11 -6.89
C VAL A 12 14.27 -7.34 -6.09
N LYS A 13 14.19 -7.21 -4.75
CA LYS A 13 13.69 -8.28 -3.88
C LYS A 13 12.23 -8.11 -3.49
N LYS A 14 11.75 -6.86 -3.41
CA LYS A 14 10.39 -6.56 -3.02
C LYS A 14 9.81 -5.49 -3.92
N LEU A 15 8.61 -5.75 -4.43
CA LEU A 15 7.81 -4.78 -5.14
C LEU A 15 6.58 -4.40 -4.30
N HIS A 16 6.28 -3.11 -4.28
CA HIS A 16 4.98 -2.63 -3.88
C HIS A 16 4.30 -2.04 -5.12
N ILE A 17 3.20 -2.61 -5.54
CA ILE A 17 2.51 -2.25 -6.76
C ILE A 17 1.16 -1.65 -6.41
N GLU A 18 0.83 -0.51 -7.01
CA GLU A 18 -0.50 0.07 -7.02
C GLU A 18 -1.13 -0.17 -8.39
N PRO A 19 -1.94 -1.22 -8.58
CA PRO A 19 -2.41 -1.61 -9.89
C PRO A 19 -3.35 -0.61 -10.56
N THR A 20 -4.12 0.17 -9.78
CA THR A 20 -5.09 1.15 -10.28
C THR A 20 -5.32 2.27 -9.27
N ASN A 21 -5.78 3.45 -9.75
CA ASN A 21 -6.28 4.53 -8.89
C ASN A 21 -7.80 4.46 -8.67
N ARG A 22 -8.49 3.44 -9.21
CA ARG A 22 -9.93 3.22 -8.99
C ARG A 22 -10.20 2.55 -7.65
N CYS A 23 -11.24 2.99 -6.95
CA CYS A 23 -11.76 2.34 -5.75
C CYS A 23 -13.25 2.63 -5.61
N ASN A 24 -14.06 1.64 -5.23
CA ASN A 24 -15.49 1.81 -4.97
C ASN A 24 -15.76 2.40 -3.57
N SER A 25 -14.83 2.27 -2.63
CA SER A 25 -15.02 2.78 -1.27
C SER A 25 -14.62 4.26 -1.15
N ARG A 26 -15.42 5.04 -0.43
CA ARG A 26 -15.21 6.47 -0.15
C ARG A 26 -14.93 6.70 1.33
N ARG A 27 -13.80 6.20 1.81
CA ARG A 27 -13.40 6.38 3.22
C ARG A 27 -13.11 7.85 3.53
N PRO A 28 -13.63 8.42 4.62
CA PRO A 28 -13.45 9.84 4.97
C PRO A 28 -11.98 10.29 5.01
N TYR A 29 -11.07 9.44 5.52
CA TYR A 29 -9.64 9.74 5.64
C TYR A 29 -8.76 9.14 4.53
N CYS A 30 -9.37 8.71 3.44
CA CYS A 30 -8.62 8.22 2.29
C CYS A 30 -8.08 9.39 1.48
N PRO A 31 -6.78 9.42 1.15
CA PRO A 31 -6.21 10.47 0.29
C PRO A 31 -6.96 10.66 -1.02
N ARG A 32 -7.61 9.60 -1.53
CA ARG A 32 -8.37 9.63 -2.79
C ARG A 32 -9.74 10.32 -2.69
N THR A 33 -10.41 10.28 -1.52
CA THR A 33 -11.85 10.62 -1.43
C THR A 33 -12.17 12.03 -1.94
N ASN A 34 -11.29 13.00 -1.67
CA ASN A 34 -11.43 14.38 -2.13
C ASN A 34 -10.26 14.84 -3.01
N SER A 35 -9.53 13.90 -3.60
CA SER A 35 -8.29 14.18 -4.31
C SER A 35 -8.53 14.90 -5.64
N VAL A 36 -7.88 16.02 -5.81
CA VAL A 36 -7.79 16.75 -7.06
C VAL A 36 -6.85 16.02 -8.03
N SER A 37 -5.79 15.40 -7.52
CA SER A 37 -4.85 14.63 -8.33
C SER A 37 -5.52 13.44 -9.03
N ILE A 38 -6.48 12.77 -8.38
CA ILE A 38 -7.26 11.70 -9.02
C ILE A 38 -8.11 12.24 -10.18
N LYS A 39 -8.77 13.39 -10.00
CA LYS A 39 -9.54 14.03 -11.07
C LYS A 39 -8.63 14.43 -12.23
N ASN A 40 -7.49 15.05 -11.94
CA ASN A 40 -6.56 15.55 -12.96
C ASN A 40 -5.84 14.42 -13.70
N SER A 41 -5.57 13.29 -13.03
CA SER A 41 -4.87 12.15 -13.64
C SER A 41 -5.76 11.35 -14.58
N GLY A 42 -7.08 11.39 -14.39
CA GLY A 42 -7.99 10.42 -14.98
C GLY A 42 -7.76 9.00 -14.43
N ILE A 43 -8.35 8.00 -15.07
CA ILE A 43 -8.15 6.60 -14.70
C ILE A 43 -6.75 6.17 -15.12
N LYS A 44 -6.01 5.58 -14.17
CA LYS A 44 -4.68 5.00 -14.37
C LYS A 44 -4.69 3.56 -13.91
N GLU A 45 -4.15 2.69 -14.75
CA GLU A 45 -4.01 1.26 -14.47
C GLU A 45 -2.73 0.71 -15.05
N LEU A 46 -2.12 -0.21 -14.32
CA LEU A 46 -0.99 -0.99 -14.79
C LEU A 46 -1.50 -2.17 -15.63
N THR A 47 -0.86 -2.41 -16.75
CA THR A 47 -1.05 -3.62 -17.56
C THR A 47 0.00 -4.66 -17.20
N LEU A 48 -0.29 -5.93 -17.50
CA LEU A 48 0.67 -7.01 -17.33
C LEU A 48 1.93 -6.78 -18.20
N ASP A 49 1.76 -6.25 -19.40
CA ASP A 49 2.88 -5.95 -20.29
C ASP A 49 3.82 -4.88 -19.71
N LEU A 50 3.26 -3.88 -19.02
CA LEU A 50 4.07 -2.88 -18.34
C LEU A 50 4.83 -3.50 -17.16
N ILE A 51 4.17 -4.38 -16.40
CA ILE A 51 4.78 -5.09 -15.27
C ILE A 51 5.90 -6.02 -15.74
N LYS A 52 5.76 -6.68 -16.88
CA LYS A 52 6.81 -7.55 -17.44
C LYS A 52 8.11 -6.83 -17.81
N LYS A 53 8.10 -5.49 -17.93
CA LYS A 53 9.35 -4.72 -18.13
C LYS A 53 10.24 -4.69 -16.89
N ILE A 54 9.72 -5.05 -15.70
CA ILE A 54 10.46 -5.02 -14.44
C ILE A 54 11.39 -6.23 -14.36
N ASN A 55 12.66 -6.00 -14.02
CA ASN A 55 13.59 -7.10 -13.75
C ASN A 55 13.27 -7.78 -12.41
N ILE A 56 12.61 -8.92 -12.47
CA ILE A 56 12.16 -9.71 -11.31
C ILE A 56 13.06 -10.90 -10.95
N SER A 57 14.28 -10.99 -11.53
CA SER A 57 15.18 -12.15 -11.38
C SER A 57 15.50 -12.53 -9.93
N ARG A 58 15.36 -11.61 -8.98
CA ARG A 58 15.59 -11.81 -7.53
C ARG A 58 14.38 -11.50 -6.67
N LEU A 59 13.24 -11.31 -7.29
CA LEU A 59 12.01 -11.01 -6.59
C LEU A 59 11.64 -12.14 -5.63
N THR A 60 11.25 -11.77 -4.43
CA THR A 60 10.76 -12.71 -3.41
C THR A 60 9.37 -12.33 -2.92
N HIS A 61 9.06 -11.04 -2.88
CA HIS A 61 7.81 -10.54 -2.31
C HIS A 61 7.18 -9.49 -3.22
N VAL A 62 5.88 -9.60 -3.40
CA VAL A 62 5.04 -8.58 -4.04
C VAL A 62 3.95 -8.16 -3.07
N PHE A 63 3.76 -6.87 -2.92
CA PHE A 63 2.67 -6.31 -2.14
C PHE A 63 1.82 -5.43 -3.03
N MET A 64 0.53 -5.70 -3.12
CA MET A 64 -0.44 -4.90 -3.86
C MET A 64 -1.38 -4.20 -2.89
N CYS A 65 -1.22 -2.90 -2.78
CA CYS A 65 -2.09 -2.03 -1.99
C CYS A 65 -1.92 -0.61 -2.50
N GLY A 66 -3.01 0.05 -2.81
CA GLY A 66 -2.95 1.41 -3.34
C GLY A 66 -2.86 2.48 -2.25
N ASN A 67 -2.18 3.57 -2.57
CA ASN A 67 -2.39 4.84 -1.88
C ASN A 67 -3.77 5.39 -2.24
N TYR A 68 -4.23 5.13 -3.46
CA TYR A 68 -5.43 5.70 -4.08
C TYR A 68 -6.45 4.65 -4.51
N GLY A 69 -6.05 3.49 -5.01
CA GLY A 69 -6.93 2.48 -5.57
C GLY A 69 -7.19 1.27 -4.68
N ASP A 70 -8.11 0.41 -5.15
CA ASP A 70 -8.26 -0.96 -4.67
C ASP A 70 -7.78 -1.89 -5.78
N PRO A 71 -6.81 -2.78 -5.55
CA PRO A 71 -6.23 -3.64 -6.57
C PRO A 71 -7.28 -4.43 -7.37
N MET A 72 -8.38 -4.83 -6.73
CA MET A 72 -9.42 -5.67 -7.38
C MET A 72 -10.21 -4.93 -8.45
N LEU A 73 -10.04 -3.59 -8.60
CA LEU A 73 -10.64 -2.82 -9.70
C LEU A 73 -9.74 -2.74 -10.95
N CYS A 74 -8.48 -3.12 -10.87
CA CYS A 74 -7.62 -3.22 -12.03
C CYS A 74 -8.15 -4.30 -12.99
N ASP A 75 -8.29 -3.96 -14.26
CA ASP A 75 -8.92 -4.88 -15.23
C ASP A 75 -8.12 -6.18 -15.40
N GLU A 76 -6.79 -6.06 -15.47
CA GLU A 76 -5.87 -7.20 -15.64
C GLU A 76 -5.41 -7.83 -14.32
N ILE A 77 -6.06 -7.54 -13.18
CA ILE A 77 -5.58 -8.00 -11.87
C ILE A 77 -5.43 -9.52 -11.77
N TYR A 78 -6.28 -10.31 -12.45
CA TYR A 78 -6.17 -11.77 -12.40
C TYR A 78 -4.88 -12.25 -13.07
N ASP A 79 -4.57 -11.73 -14.25
CA ASP A 79 -3.36 -12.09 -15.01
C ASP A 79 -2.09 -11.61 -14.30
N ILE A 80 -2.16 -10.45 -13.67
CA ILE A 80 -1.08 -9.93 -12.81
C ILE A 80 -0.87 -10.85 -11.59
N CYS A 81 -1.95 -11.33 -10.96
CA CYS A 81 -1.86 -12.29 -9.86
C CYS A 81 -1.28 -13.64 -10.34
N ASP A 82 -1.69 -14.13 -11.51
CA ASP A 82 -1.15 -15.35 -12.08
C ASP A 82 0.34 -15.24 -12.40
N TYR A 83 0.77 -14.10 -12.92
CA TYR A 83 2.19 -13.82 -13.17
C TYR A 83 3.05 -13.85 -11.90
N PHE A 84 2.49 -13.41 -10.77
CA PHE A 84 3.21 -13.35 -9.50
C PHE A 84 2.92 -14.51 -8.53
N LYS A 85 2.12 -15.52 -8.91
CA LYS A 85 1.71 -16.62 -8.00
C LYS A 85 2.87 -17.45 -7.41
N GLY A 86 4.02 -17.44 -8.09
CA GLY A 86 5.25 -18.13 -7.62
C GLY A 86 6.03 -17.37 -6.54
N TYR A 87 5.60 -16.15 -6.20
CA TYR A 87 6.23 -15.29 -5.20
C TYR A 87 5.36 -15.18 -3.94
N ASP A 88 5.90 -14.60 -2.86
CA ASP A 88 5.10 -14.21 -1.69
C ASP A 88 4.27 -12.96 -2.05
N LEU A 89 3.08 -13.20 -2.62
CA LEU A 89 2.17 -12.14 -3.07
C LEU A 89 1.15 -11.82 -1.98
N ASN A 90 1.15 -10.58 -1.51
CA ASN A 90 0.19 -10.08 -0.54
C ASN A 90 -0.67 -8.97 -1.17
N ILE A 91 -1.98 -9.07 -1.05
CA ILE A 91 -2.94 -8.11 -1.61
C ILE A 91 -3.83 -7.60 -0.50
N ASP A 92 -3.93 -6.26 -0.34
CA ASP A 92 -4.91 -5.63 0.55
C ASP A 92 -6.09 -5.08 -0.28
N THR A 93 -7.33 -5.43 0.10
CA THR A 93 -8.54 -5.01 -0.59
C THR A 93 -9.70 -4.78 0.38
N ASN A 94 -10.73 -4.05 -0.05
CA ASN A 94 -11.98 -3.94 0.69
C ASN A 94 -12.93 -5.14 0.45
N GLY A 95 -12.65 -5.99 -0.52
CA GLY A 95 -13.37 -7.23 -0.79
C GLY A 95 -14.75 -7.10 -1.45
N SER A 96 -15.27 -5.87 -1.66
CA SER A 96 -16.63 -5.63 -2.15
C SER A 96 -16.75 -5.56 -3.69
N ILE A 97 -15.73 -6.06 -4.40
CA ILE A 97 -15.62 -5.98 -5.86
C ILE A 97 -15.50 -7.38 -6.43
N ARG A 98 -15.78 -7.55 -7.73
CA ARG A 98 -15.84 -8.84 -8.42
C ARG A 98 -16.99 -9.71 -7.90
N SER A 99 -17.24 -10.85 -8.53
CA SER A 99 -18.23 -11.85 -8.13
C SER A 99 -17.59 -12.91 -7.25
N SER A 100 -18.40 -13.65 -6.50
CA SER A 100 -17.96 -14.81 -5.72
C SER A 100 -17.26 -15.87 -6.57
N ASP A 101 -17.74 -16.11 -7.81
CA ASP A 101 -17.07 -17.02 -8.77
C ASP A 101 -15.66 -16.55 -9.11
N TRP A 102 -15.47 -15.24 -9.33
CA TRP A 102 -14.15 -14.67 -9.59
C TRP A 102 -13.23 -14.88 -8.38
N TRP A 103 -13.73 -14.65 -7.17
CA TRP A 103 -12.98 -14.90 -5.94
C TRP A 103 -12.64 -16.37 -5.74
N GLY A 104 -13.55 -17.28 -6.11
CA GLY A 104 -13.27 -18.72 -6.13
C GLY A 104 -12.14 -19.09 -7.09
N LYS A 105 -12.09 -18.48 -8.28
CA LYS A 105 -10.98 -18.66 -9.22
C LYS A 105 -9.65 -18.15 -8.65
N LEU A 106 -9.64 -16.98 -8.02
CA LEU A 106 -8.45 -16.44 -7.36
C LEU A 106 -8.01 -17.33 -6.18
N GLY A 107 -8.97 -17.86 -5.40
CA GLY A 107 -8.68 -18.81 -4.31
C GLY A 107 -7.98 -20.06 -4.81
N LYS A 108 -8.44 -20.65 -5.91
CA LYS A 108 -7.78 -21.78 -6.57
C LYS A 108 -6.38 -21.44 -7.07
N LEU A 109 -6.19 -20.24 -7.64
CA LEU A 109 -4.88 -19.77 -8.11
C LEU A 109 -3.87 -19.67 -6.97
N PHE A 110 -4.32 -19.24 -5.77
CA PHE A 110 -3.47 -19.05 -4.60
C PHE A 110 -3.38 -20.28 -3.69
N ALA A 111 -4.18 -21.31 -3.94
CA ALA A 111 -4.12 -22.55 -3.17
C ALA A 111 -2.71 -23.16 -3.23
N ASN A 112 -2.21 -23.60 -2.08
CA ASN A 112 -0.85 -24.17 -1.91
C ASN A 112 0.32 -23.24 -2.30
N THR A 113 0.07 -21.93 -2.35
CA THR A 113 1.11 -20.90 -2.52
C THR A 113 1.31 -20.09 -1.23
N ASN A 114 2.34 -19.24 -1.21
CA ASN A 114 2.54 -18.27 -0.12
C ASN A 114 1.71 -16.98 -0.31
N SER A 115 0.89 -16.92 -1.38
CA SER A 115 0.07 -15.76 -1.68
C SER A 115 -1.08 -15.59 -0.69
N ARG A 116 -1.43 -14.34 -0.38
CA ARG A 116 -2.47 -14.03 0.60
C ARG A 116 -3.27 -12.80 0.19
N VAL A 117 -4.56 -12.83 0.45
CA VAL A 117 -5.44 -11.65 0.40
C VAL A 117 -5.79 -11.20 1.81
N THR A 118 -5.55 -9.94 2.11
CA THR A 118 -6.01 -9.29 3.34
C THR A 118 -7.25 -8.48 3.05
N PHE A 119 -8.37 -8.92 3.61
CA PHE A 119 -9.63 -8.19 3.56
C PHE A 119 -9.62 -7.12 4.65
N ALA A 120 -9.73 -5.87 4.23
CA ALA A 120 -9.77 -4.75 5.14
C ALA A 120 -11.24 -4.47 5.49
N LEU A 121 -11.69 -4.94 6.64
CA LEU A 121 -13.07 -4.83 7.15
C LEU A 121 -13.03 -4.18 8.52
N ASP A 122 -13.74 -3.05 8.66
CA ASP A 122 -13.63 -2.18 9.84
C ASP A 122 -14.95 -2.14 10.62
N GLY A 123 -15.45 -3.30 10.99
CA GLY A 123 -16.69 -3.54 11.70
C GLY A 123 -17.38 -4.82 11.25
N LEU A 124 -18.62 -5.01 11.67
CA LEU A 124 -19.54 -6.04 11.24
C LEU A 124 -20.55 -5.48 10.22
N LYS A 125 -21.65 -6.21 9.96
CA LYS A 125 -22.64 -5.85 8.94
C LYS A 125 -23.21 -4.44 9.12
N ASP A 126 -23.45 -4.05 10.36
CA ASP A 126 -24.05 -2.78 10.76
C ASP A 126 -23.08 -1.60 10.78
N THR A 127 -21.78 -1.85 10.92
CA THR A 127 -20.78 -0.79 11.18
C THR A 127 -19.69 -0.67 10.11
N ASN A 128 -19.42 -1.72 9.34
CA ASN A 128 -18.35 -1.68 8.32
C ASN A 128 -18.54 -0.52 7.32
N SER A 129 -19.78 -0.29 6.87
CA SER A 129 -20.10 0.75 5.90
C SER A 129 -20.03 2.18 6.47
N ILE A 130 -19.96 2.36 7.80
CA ILE A 130 -19.80 3.67 8.43
C ILE A 130 -18.47 4.30 7.99
N TYR A 131 -17.38 3.52 7.99
CA TYR A 131 -16.07 3.99 7.52
C TYR A 131 -15.82 3.62 6.05
N ARG A 132 -16.22 2.42 5.63
CA ARG A 132 -16.02 1.92 4.25
C ARG A 132 -17.24 2.20 3.38
N ILE A 133 -17.61 3.47 3.29
CA ILE A 133 -18.78 3.94 2.51
C ILE A 133 -18.70 3.41 1.09
N GLY A 134 -19.78 2.78 0.61
CA GLY A 134 -19.89 2.21 -0.74
C GLY A 134 -19.43 0.76 -0.86
N THR A 135 -19.14 0.09 0.28
CA THR A 135 -18.95 -1.36 0.31
C THR A 135 -20.24 -2.09 0.70
N ASP A 136 -20.42 -3.30 0.18
CA ASP A 136 -21.53 -4.18 0.46
C ASP A 136 -21.05 -5.36 1.31
N TRP A 137 -21.56 -5.48 2.53
CA TRP A 137 -21.15 -6.50 3.49
C TRP A 137 -21.50 -7.92 3.03
N ASP A 138 -22.72 -8.13 2.53
CA ASP A 138 -23.17 -9.47 2.15
C ASP A 138 -22.34 -9.96 0.96
N LYS A 139 -22.09 -9.08 -0.02
CA LYS A 139 -21.18 -9.38 -1.13
C LYS A 139 -19.75 -9.67 -0.67
N ILE A 140 -19.24 -8.94 0.32
CA ILE A 140 -17.91 -9.21 0.90
C ILE A 140 -17.90 -10.61 1.51
N MET A 141 -18.91 -10.97 2.29
CA MET A 141 -18.98 -12.29 2.94
C MET A 141 -19.05 -13.43 1.92
N ASP A 142 -19.83 -13.28 0.84
CA ASP A 142 -19.89 -14.26 -0.25
C ASP A 142 -18.53 -14.41 -0.95
N ASN A 143 -17.86 -13.31 -1.22
CA ASN A 143 -16.52 -13.27 -1.83
C ASN A 143 -15.49 -13.96 -0.95
N VAL A 144 -15.47 -13.64 0.35
CA VAL A 144 -14.56 -14.23 1.35
C VAL A 144 -14.77 -15.74 1.44
N LYS A 145 -16.04 -16.19 1.58
CA LYS A 145 -16.37 -17.62 1.69
C LYS A 145 -15.92 -18.38 0.43
N SER A 146 -16.20 -17.83 -0.74
CA SER A 146 -15.80 -18.44 -2.01
C SER A 146 -14.27 -18.53 -2.16
N TYR A 147 -13.55 -17.47 -1.79
CA TYR A 147 -12.08 -17.44 -1.82
C TYR A 147 -11.46 -18.47 -0.88
N ILE A 148 -11.94 -18.53 0.38
CA ILE A 148 -11.43 -19.48 1.40
C ILE A 148 -11.79 -20.93 1.04
N ALA A 149 -13.03 -21.18 0.64
CA ALA A 149 -13.48 -22.53 0.25
C ALA A 149 -12.68 -23.10 -0.94
N ALA A 150 -12.17 -22.24 -1.81
CA ALA A 150 -11.31 -22.61 -2.93
C ALA A 150 -9.82 -22.80 -2.56
N GLY A 151 -9.45 -22.68 -1.28
CA GLY A 151 -8.09 -22.87 -0.77
C GLY A 151 -7.28 -21.57 -0.62
N GLY A 152 -7.90 -20.42 -0.83
CA GLY A 152 -7.23 -19.12 -0.70
C GLY A 152 -6.87 -18.77 0.75
N ASN A 153 -5.66 -18.24 0.96
CA ASN A 153 -5.20 -17.77 2.26
C ASN A 153 -5.72 -16.36 2.54
N ALA A 154 -6.70 -16.23 3.43
CA ALA A 154 -7.32 -14.97 3.80
C ALA A 154 -6.82 -14.43 5.14
N GLY A 155 -6.57 -13.13 5.20
CA GLY A 155 -6.38 -12.36 6.42
C GLY A 155 -7.46 -11.30 6.59
N TRP A 156 -7.87 -11.02 7.82
CA TRP A 156 -8.77 -9.92 8.16
C TRP A 156 -7.96 -8.80 8.85
N GLN A 157 -7.99 -7.59 8.31
CA GLN A 157 -7.46 -6.40 8.95
C GLN A 157 -8.61 -5.51 9.41
N PHE A 158 -8.62 -5.16 10.69
CA PHE A 158 -9.65 -4.36 11.34
C PHE A 158 -9.03 -3.07 11.88
N LEU A 159 -9.52 -1.90 11.43
CA LEU A 159 -9.20 -0.60 12.03
C LEU A 159 -10.23 -0.29 13.11
N ILE A 160 -9.74 -0.01 14.31
CA ILE A 160 -10.62 0.28 15.46
C ILE A 160 -10.96 1.78 15.52
N PHE A 161 -12.27 2.07 15.62
CA PHE A 161 -12.88 3.38 15.81
C PHE A 161 -13.87 3.33 16.98
N GLU A 162 -14.39 4.47 17.42
CA GLU A 162 -15.38 4.52 18.49
C GLU A 162 -16.66 3.72 18.16
N HIS A 163 -17.12 3.75 16.90
CA HIS A 163 -18.34 3.07 16.48
C HIS A 163 -18.22 1.53 16.39
N ASN A 164 -17.00 0.98 16.31
CA ASN A 164 -16.80 -0.46 16.15
C ASN A 164 -15.95 -1.12 17.25
N LYS A 165 -15.49 -0.35 18.25
CA LYS A 165 -14.57 -0.86 19.28
C LYS A 165 -15.12 -2.03 20.09
N ASN A 166 -16.43 -2.07 20.29
CA ASN A 166 -17.10 -3.13 21.03
C ASN A 166 -17.34 -4.41 20.20
N GLN A 167 -17.12 -4.36 18.87
CA GLN A 167 -17.31 -5.49 17.96
C GLN A 167 -16.02 -6.28 17.70
N VAL A 168 -14.90 -5.89 18.31
CA VAL A 168 -13.58 -6.49 18.02
C VAL A 168 -13.55 -8.00 18.28
N GLU A 169 -14.10 -8.44 19.42
CA GLU A 169 -14.09 -9.88 19.77
C GLU A 169 -15.07 -10.67 18.90
N GLU A 170 -16.27 -10.14 18.67
CA GLU A 170 -17.24 -10.77 17.76
C GLU A 170 -16.68 -10.90 16.32
N ALA A 171 -16.02 -9.85 15.81
CA ALA A 171 -15.34 -9.90 14.51
C ALA A 171 -14.19 -10.92 14.49
N ARG A 172 -13.48 -11.08 15.61
CA ARG A 172 -12.42 -12.09 15.75
C ARG A 172 -12.98 -13.50 15.69
N GLU A 173 -14.04 -13.78 16.45
CA GLU A 173 -14.70 -15.10 16.43
C GLU A 173 -15.31 -15.39 15.04
N LEU A 174 -15.98 -14.42 14.44
CA LEU A 174 -16.48 -14.55 13.08
C LEU A 174 -15.33 -14.84 12.08
N SER A 175 -14.18 -14.19 12.24
CA SER A 175 -13.02 -14.44 11.36
C SER A 175 -12.52 -15.89 11.48
N LYS A 176 -12.48 -16.44 12.67
CA LYS A 176 -12.12 -17.85 12.92
C LYS A 176 -13.14 -18.80 12.29
N SER A 177 -14.42 -18.57 12.54
CA SER A 177 -15.51 -19.42 12.01
C SER A 177 -15.55 -19.42 10.47
N LEU A 178 -15.18 -18.32 9.82
CA LEU A 178 -15.08 -18.21 8.36
C LEU A 178 -13.78 -18.82 7.80
N GLY A 179 -12.80 -19.15 8.65
CA GLY A 179 -11.54 -19.78 8.22
C GLY A 179 -10.43 -18.79 7.83
N PHE A 180 -10.51 -17.53 8.25
CA PHE A 180 -9.39 -16.60 8.09
C PHE A 180 -8.16 -17.10 8.86
N LYS A 181 -6.99 -17.02 8.22
CA LYS A 181 -5.73 -17.44 8.83
C LYS A 181 -5.13 -16.41 9.78
N THR A 182 -5.49 -15.14 9.63
CA THR A 182 -5.01 -14.06 10.49
C THR A 182 -6.09 -13.01 10.72
N PHE A 183 -6.17 -12.52 11.97
CA PHE A 183 -6.94 -11.33 12.34
C PHE A 183 -5.99 -10.27 12.87
N LYS A 184 -5.93 -9.10 12.23
CA LYS A 184 -5.04 -8.01 12.60
C LYS A 184 -5.82 -6.79 13.04
N LEU A 185 -5.74 -6.47 14.32
CA LEU A 185 -6.29 -5.23 14.85
C LEU A 185 -5.29 -4.10 14.64
N LYS A 186 -5.73 -2.98 14.08
CA LYS A 186 -4.94 -1.76 13.90
C LYS A 186 -5.66 -0.57 14.52
N ARG A 187 -4.90 0.31 15.14
CA ARG A 187 -5.41 1.61 15.58
C ARG A 187 -5.57 2.53 14.38
N ALA A 188 -6.74 3.15 14.28
CA ALA A 188 -6.95 4.21 13.31
C ALA A 188 -6.25 5.49 13.82
N ILE A 189 -5.61 6.21 12.90
CA ILE A 189 -4.91 7.47 13.20
C ILE A 189 -5.59 8.59 12.43
N GLN A 190 -6.02 9.63 13.13
CA GLN A 190 -6.56 10.83 12.52
C GLN A 190 -5.44 11.54 11.72
N ARG A 191 -5.71 11.80 10.45
CA ARG A 191 -4.75 12.45 9.54
C ARG A 191 -5.29 13.74 8.93
N THR A 192 -6.54 14.08 9.20
CA THR A 192 -7.24 15.26 8.69
C THR A 192 -8.05 15.89 9.80
N ASN A 193 -8.52 17.11 9.59
CA ASN A 193 -9.42 17.81 10.53
C ASN A 193 -10.89 17.36 10.37
N ASP A 194 -11.16 16.36 9.53
CA ASP A 194 -12.48 15.76 9.40
C ASP A 194 -12.90 15.11 10.73
N THR A 195 -14.07 15.40 11.24
CA THR A 195 -14.63 14.90 12.50
C THR A 195 -15.78 13.92 12.28
N SER A 196 -16.06 13.54 11.03
CA SER A 196 -17.17 12.65 10.67
C SER A 196 -17.06 11.26 11.31
N ILE A 197 -15.83 10.82 11.61
CA ILE A 197 -15.55 9.56 12.30
C ILE A 197 -14.79 9.84 13.59
N LYS A 198 -15.27 9.30 14.71
CA LYS A 198 -14.60 9.42 16.01
C LYS A 198 -13.53 8.34 16.18
N PHE A 199 -12.34 8.77 16.56
CA PHE A 199 -11.20 7.90 16.87
C PHE A 199 -11.24 7.49 18.34
N VAL A 200 -10.80 6.28 18.65
CA VAL A 200 -10.62 5.86 20.03
C VAL A 200 -9.52 6.69 20.67
N ASN A 201 -9.83 7.35 21.78
CA ASN A 201 -8.84 8.08 22.55
C ASN A 201 -8.04 7.08 23.41
N TYR A 202 -6.80 6.81 23.00
CA TYR A 202 -5.90 5.92 23.73
C TYR A 202 -5.06 6.65 24.80
N GLY A 203 -5.37 7.92 25.11
CA GLY A 203 -4.63 8.72 26.10
C GLY A 203 -3.18 9.09 25.68
N TRP A 204 -2.85 8.94 24.41
CA TRP A 204 -1.50 9.22 23.89
C TRP A 204 -1.51 10.58 23.20
N ALA A 205 -0.45 11.37 23.45
CA ALA A 205 -0.27 12.64 22.78
C ALA A 205 -0.29 12.45 21.25
N SER A 206 -0.96 13.37 20.55
CA SER A 206 -0.93 13.41 19.09
C SER A 206 0.52 13.49 18.60
N PRO A 207 0.83 12.99 17.39
CA PRO A 207 2.18 13.04 16.82
C PRO A 207 2.78 14.46 16.74
N GLU A 208 1.96 15.50 16.86
CA GLU A 208 2.37 16.91 16.83
C GLU A 208 3.24 17.33 18.02
N ASN A 209 3.17 16.61 19.15
CA ASN A 209 3.95 16.89 20.36
C ASN A 209 5.21 16.03 20.53
N ALA A 210 5.55 15.19 19.57
CA ALA A 210 6.85 14.52 19.57
C ALA A 210 7.93 15.56 19.30
N ASN A 211 8.60 15.97 20.38
CA ASN A 211 9.72 16.94 20.38
C ASN A 211 10.55 16.90 19.10
N LYS A 212 10.81 18.07 18.52
CA LYS A 212 11.63 18.37 17.33
C LYS A 212 13.12 17.96 17.47
N LYS A 213 13.43 16.81 18.08
CA LYS A 213 14.79 16.27 18.04
C LYS A 213 15.09 15.83 16.61
N LYS A 214 16.22 16.29 16.08
CA LYS A 214 16.75 15.86 14.77
C LYS A 214 16.67 14.34 14.70
N LYS A 215 15.89 13.81 13.76
CA LYS A 215 15.65 12.36 13.64
C LYS A 215 16.56 11.84 12.55
N GLU A 216 17.42 10.90 12.88
CA GLU A 216 18.18 10.19 11.88
C GLU A 216 17.24 9.34 11.01
N VAL A 217 17.32 9.50 9.69
CA VAL A 217 16.49 8.76 8.74
C VAL A 217 17.17 7.45 8.35
N THR A 218 16.59 6.33 8.78
CA THR A 218 16.99 5.00 8.29
C THR A 218 15.96 4.51 7.26
N CYS A 219 16.32 4.51 5.98
CA CYS A 219 15.41 4.14 4.90
C CYS A 219 15.00 2.66 4.97
N ARG A 220 13.69 2.40 5.03
CA ARG A 220 13.13 1.04 5.08
C ARG A 220 13.08 0.32 3.73
N ALA A 221 13.29 1.04 2.64
CA ALA A 221 13.40 0.44 1.31
C ALA A 221 14.82 -0.06 1.06
N SER A 222 15.75 0.18 2.00
CA SER A 222 17.12 -0.31 1.92
C SER A 222 17.52 -1.11 3.16
N LYS A 223 18.44 -2.03 2.97
CA LYS A 223 19.13 -2.77 4.03
C LYS A 223 20.60 -2.83 3.66
N ASN A 224 21.48 -2.51 4.62
CA ASN A 224 22.94 -2.49 4.40
C ASN A 224 23.33 -1.65 3.18
N ASN A 225 22.72 -0.47 3.02
CA ASN A 225 22.96 0.45 1.91
C ASN A 225 22.58 -0.08 0.51
N VAL A 226 21.76 -1.12 0.42
CA VAL A 226 21.22 -1.64 -0.84
C VAL A 226 19.73 -1.41 -0.90
N VAL A 227 19.24 -0.69 -1.89
CA VAL A 227 17.81 -0.61 -2.18
C VAL A 227 17.36 -1.96 -2.72
N TYR A 228 16.37 -2.54 -2.04
CA TYR A 228 15.82 -3.83 -2.41
C TYR A 228 14.30 -3.79 -2.63
N LYS A 229 13.69 -2.60 -2.46
CA LYS A 229 12.24 -2.41 -2.59
C LYS A 229 11.97 -1.20 -3.48
N PHE A 230 11.05 -1.36 -4.41
CA PHE A 230 10.50 -0.28 -5.21
C PHE A 230 8.98 -0.25 -5.11
N TYR A 231 8.42 0.91 -5.39
CA TYR A 231 7.00 1.15 -5.54
C TYR A 231 6.70 1.51 -6.98
N ILE A 232 5.72 0.83 -7.58
CA ILE A 232 5.23 1.09 -8.92
C ILE A 232 3.86 1.74 -8.76
N ALA A 233 3.76 2.99 -9.16
CA ALA A 233 2.50 3.73 -9.14
C ALA A 233 1.57 3.29 -10.28
N CYS A 234 0.29 3.54 -10.13
CA CYS A 234 -0.73 3.11 -11.10
C CYS A 234 -0.58 3.77 -12.49
N ASP A 235 0.20 4.82 -12.60
CA ASP A 235 0.56 5.50 -13.86
C ASP A 235 1.92 5.03 -14.43
N GLY A 236 2.48 3.95 -13.90
CA GLY A 236 3.72 3.36 -14.37
C GLY A 236 5.01 4.00 -13.84
N ASP A 237 4.91 5.02 -13.00
CA ASP A 237 6.09 5.64 -12.39
C ASP A 237 6.71 4.71 -11.34
N VAL A 238 8.04 4.60 -11.40
CA VAL A 238 8.85 3.80 -10.46
C VAL A 238 9.43 4.72 -9.41
N LEU A 239 9.14 4.45 -8.14
CA LEU A 239 9.58 5.27 -7.01
C LEU A 239 10.24 4.40 -5.93
N PRO A 240 11.14 4.96 -5.10
CA PRO A 240 11.84 4.19 -4.06
C PRO A 240 10.91 3.56 -3.02
N CYS A 241 9.75 4.15 -2.75
CA CYS A 241 8.76 3.58 -1.83
C CYS A 241 7.38 4.23 -1.97
N CYS A 242 6.35 3.59 -1.39
CA CYS A 242 4.96 4.08 -1.44
C CYS A 242 4.75 5.44 -0.75
N HIS A 243 5.59 5.83 0.21
CA HIS A 243 5.51 7.15 0.83
C HIS A 243 5.93 8.26 -0.13
N TRP A 244 6.95 7.99 -0.95
CA TRP A 244 7.31 8.87 -2.05
C TRP A 244 6.18 8.92 -3.10
N GLY A 245 5.61 7.76 -3.45
CA GLY A 245 4.48 7.71 -4.37
C GLY A 245 3.29 8.55 -3.88
N GLY A 246 2.95 8.43 -2.59
CA GLY A 246 1.87 9.19 -1.97
C GLY A 246 2.12 10.70 -1.90
N ALA A 247 3.37 11.16 -1.92
CA ALA A 247 3.72 12.58 -1.96
C ALA A 247 3.90 13.11 -3.40
N TYR A 248 4.46 12.29 -4.30
CA TYR A 248 4.75 12.68 -5.66
C TYR A 248 3.53 12.73 -6.57
N PHE A 249 2.59 11.80 -6.43
CA PHE A 249 1.38 11.75 -7.26
C PHE A 249 0.54 13.03 -7.15
N PRO A 250 0.22 13.57 -5.95
CA PRO A 250 -0.45 14.85 -5.83
C PRO A 250 0.32 16.02 -6.48
N TYR A 251 1.65 16.03 -6.38
CA TYR A 251 2.50 17.04 -7.03
C TYR A 251 2.43 16.91 -8.57
N LYS A 252 2.65 15.71 -9.10
CA LYS A 252 2.60 15.42 -10.55
C LYS A 252 1.26 15.86 -11.19
N TYR A 253 0.15 15.64 -10.47
CA TYR A 253 -1.19 15.97 -10.94
C TYR A 253 -1.76 17.27 -10.36
N LYS A 254 -0.87 18.19 -9.93
CA LYS A 254 -1.19 19.59 -9.55
C LYS A 254 -2.21 19.73 -8.42
N GLU A 255 -2.23 18.82 -7.46
CA GLU A 255 -3.00 18.97 -6.22
C GLU A 255 -2.22 19.78 -5.17
N ILE A 256 -0.88 19.66 -5.18
CA ILE A 256 0.04 20.41 -4.32
C ILE A 256 1.14 21.05 -5.18
N GLU A 257 1.64 22.20 -4.75
CA GLU A 257 2.67 22.95 -5.47
C GLU A 257 4.09 22.44 -5.22
N HIS A 258 4.30 21.80 -4.05
CA HIS A 258 5.63 21.38 -3.61
C HIS A 258 5.66 19.93 -3.21
N CYS A 259 6.71 19.25 -3.65
CA CYS A 259 7.05 17.89 -3.23
C CYS A 259 8.53 17.84 -2.85
N ASP A 260 8.82 17.34 -1.65
CA ASP A 260 10.20 17.22 -1.14
C ASP A 260 11.11 16.36 -2.03
N PHE A 261 10.53 15.51 -2.88
CA PHE A 261 11.30 14.68 -3.82
C PHE A 261 11.39 15.23 -5.25
N ALA A 262 10.68 16.29 -5.57
CA ALA A 262 10.69 16.84 -6.93
C ALA A 262 12.11 17.10 -7.41
N LYS A 263 12.98 17.64 -6.55
CA LYS A 263 14.41 17.89 -6.87
C LYS A 263 15.22 16.63 -7.20
N VAL A 264 14.74 15.43 -6.79
CA VAL A 264 15.40 14.16 -7.09
C VAL A 264 14.97 13.61 -8.43
N VAL A 265 13.68 13.76 -8.77
CA VAL A 265 13.08 13.08 -9.94
C VAL A 265 12.74 14.02 -11.09
N SER A 266 12.86 15.35 -10.94
CA SER A 266 12.43 16.35 -11.94
C SER A 266 13.12 16.24 -13.30
N ASP A 267 14.34 15.73 -13.34
CA ASP A 267 15.18 15.53 -14.52
C ASP A 267 15.31 14.04 -14.90
N MET A 268 14.49 13.17 -14.30
CA MET A 268 14.49 11.73 -14.57
C MET A 268 13.21 11.33 -15.30
N ASP A 269 13.34 10.47 -16.32
CA ASP A 269 12.21 9.71 -16.82
C ASP A 269 12.08 8.41 -15.99
N ILE A 270 11.15 8.45 -15.02
CA ILE A 270 10.88 7.35 -14.09
C ILE A 270 9.72 6.46 -14.50
N SER A 271 9.18 6.67 -15.72
CA SER A 271 8.00 5.94 -16.19
C SER A 271 8.36 4.69 -16.98
N LEU A 272 7.75 3.57 -16.65
CA LEU A 272 7.86 2.32 -17.43
C LEU A 272 7.19 2.41 -18.81
N HIS A 273 6.39 3.46 -19.08
CA HIS A 273 5.82 3.67 -20.41
C HIS A 273 6.89 4.11 -21.42
N SER A 274 7.78 4.99 -21.01
CA SER A 274 8.79 5.65 -21.87
C SER A 274 10.19 5.12 -21.65
N ASN A 275 10.49 4.45 -20.54
CA ASN A 275 11.83 4.08 -20.17
C ASN A 275 11.94 2.60 -19.73
N SER A 276 13.16 2.05 -19.81
CA SER A 276 13.44 0.70 -19.32
C SER A 276 13.64 0.68 -17.80
N TRP A 277 13.36 -0.46 -17.19
CA TRP A 277 13.63 -0.70 -15.78
C TRP A 277 15.09 -0.37 -15.39
N ASP A 278 16.03 -0.87 -16.17
CA ASP A 278 17.46 -0.71 -15.86
C ASP A 278 17.91 0.74 -15.95
N ASN A 279 17.41 1.50 -16.93
CA ASN A 279 17.68 2.93 -17.05
C ASN A 279 17.11 3.72 -15.86
N ILE A 280 15.87 3.43 -15.44
CA ILE A 280 15.24 4.08 -14.28
C ILE A 280 16.07 3.80 -13.02
N VAL A 281 16.44 2.55 -12.78
CA VAL A 281 17.24 2.17 -11.61
C VAL A 281 18.62 2.83 -11.65
N SER A 282 19.27 2.88 -12.83
CA SER A 282 20.56 3.56 -12.99
C SER A 282 20.46 5.07 -12.73
N ALA A 283 19.38 5.71 -13.16
CA ALA A 283 19.13 7.13 -12.87
C ALA A 283 19.01 7.39 -11.35
N TYR A 284 18.36 6.50 -10.58
CA TYR A 284 18.36 6.61 -9.11
C TYR A 284 19.74 6.42 -8.50
N GLN A 285 20.62 5.63 -9.10
CA GLN A 285 22.01 5.47 -8.64
C GLN A 285 22.77 6.80 -8.70
N THR A 286 22.62 7.56 -9.79
CA THR A 286 23.26 8.87 -9.94
C THR A 286 22.77 9.88 -8.89
N LYS A 287 21.54 9.75 -8.39
CA LYS A 287 20.95 10.61 -7.37
C LYS A 287 21.22 10.16 -5.92
N SER A 288 21.92 9.05 -5.75
CA SER A 288 22.12 8.45 -4.41
C SER A 288 22.80 9.40 -3.42
N LYS A 289 23.71 10.26 -3.89
CA LYS A 289 24.39 11.28 -3.08
C LYS A 289 23.39 12.33 -2.57
N ILE A 290 22.57 12.90 -3.46
CA ILE A 290 21.54 13.90 -3.12
C ILE A 290 20.56 13.32 -2.10
N MET A 291 20.15 12.05 -2.27
CA MET A 291 19.23 11.40 -1.34
C MET A 291 19.85 11.23 0.06
N LYS A 292 21.13 10.84 0.15
CA LYS A 292 21.84 10.70 1.43
C LYS A 292 22.00 12.04 2.14
N GLU A 293 22.44 13.06 1.44
CA GLU A 293 22.58 14.42 1.96
C GLU A 293 21.23 14.93 2.47
N GLY A 294 20.16 14.76 1.71
CA GLY A 294 18.81 15.14 2.11
C GLY A 294 18.31 14.40 3.35
N TRP A 295 18.68 13.11 3.55
CA TRP A 295 18.35 12.40 4.79
C TRP A 295 19.16 12.93 5.99
N SER A 296 20.44 13.21 5.81
CA SER A 296 21.30 13.75 6.86
C SER A 296 20.86 15.15 7.30
N ASN A 297 20.38 15.95 6.34
CA ASN A 297 19.94 17.32 6.58
C ASN A 297 18.47 17.43 7.00
N ASN A 298 17.70 16.32 6.95
CA ASN A 298 16.24 16.27 7.08
C ASN A 298 15.49 17.08 6.00
N ASP A 299 16.04 17.15 4.77
CA ASP A 299 15.44 17.85 3.64
C ASP A 299 14.21 17.12 3.04
N PHE A 300 13.96 15.90 3.51
CA PHE A 300 12.81 15.08 3.10
C PHE A 300 11.85 14.85 4.27
N PRO A 301 10.92 15.78 4.55
CA PRO A 301 9.93 15.66 5.63
C PRO A 301 9.15 14.34 5.60
N THR A 302 8.85 13.82 4.41
CA THR A 302 8.19 12.52 4.25
C THR A 302 9.04 11.37 4.81
N CYS A 303 10.35 11.35 4.53
CA CYS A 303 11.26 10.35 5.10
C CYS A 303 11.41 10.51 6.61
N VAL A 304 11.55 11.73 7.09
CA VAL A 304 11.63 12.03 8.53
C VAL A 304 10.39 11.53 9.26
N ARG A 305 9.20 11.76 8.68
CA ARG A 305 7.90 11.32 9.25
C ARG A 305 7.76 9.80 9.30
N HIS A 306 8.17 9.10 8.23
CA HIS A 306 7.90 7.67 8.08
C HIS A 306 9.07 6.76 8.45
N CYS A 307 10.30 7.24 8.36
CA CYS A 307 11.52 6.45 8.54
C CYS A 307 12.49 7.05 9.57
N GLY A 308 12.23 8.26 10.10
CA GLY A 308 13.02 8.84 11.18
C GLY A 308 12.95 8.01 12.46
N THR A 309 14.09 7.87 13.14
CA THR A 309 14.19 7.08 14.38
C THR A 309 13.47 7.79 15.53
N THR A 310 12.31 7.29 15.88
CA THR A 310 11.71 7.37 17.21
C THR A 310 11.38 5.95 17.62
N LYS A 311 11.46 5.63 18.93
CA LYS A 311 10.91 4.36 19.44
C LYS A 311 9.51 4.21 18.88
N ARG A 312 9.30 3.19 18.04
CA ARG A 312 8.00 2.95 17.43
C ARG A 312 7.07 2.40 18.47
N ASP A 313 5.99 3.11 18.68
CA ASP A 313 4.78 2.46 19.11
C ASP A 313 4.35 1.54 17.96
N ASN A 314 4.45 0.24 18.17
CA ASN A 314 3.86 -0.73 17.27
C ASN A 314 2.35 -0.50 17.30
N ASN A 315 1.82 0.24 16.31
CA ASN A 315 0.36 0.43 16.13
C ASN A 315 -0.36 -0.88 15.74
N ILE A 316 0.35 -2.00 15.79
CA ILE A 316 -0.17 -3.34 15.55
C ILE A 316 -0.19 -4.05 16.89
N VAL A 317 -1.39 -4.29 17.41
CA VAL A 317 -1.59 -5.18 18.54
C VAL A 317 -1.77 -6.58 17.95
N TRP A 318 -0.76 -7.44 18.18
CA TRP A 318 -0.90 -8.88 17.95
C TRP A 318 -1.59 -9.42 19.19
N LEU A 319 -2.80 -9.88 19.04
CA LEU A 319 -3.53 -10.61 20.06
C LEU A 319 -3.70 -12.06 19.61
#